data_0136988bbda63b4a6c2b84f0f6be5003
#
_entry.id   0136988bbda63b4a6c2b84f0f6be5003
#
_cell.length_a   1.000
_cell.length_b   1.000
_cell.length_c   1.000
_cell.angle_alpha   90.00
_cell.angle_beta   90.00
_cell.angle_gamma   90.00
#
_symmetry.space_group_name_H-M   'P 1'
#
loop_
_entity.id
_entity.type
_entity.pdbx_description
1 polymer ?
#
loop_
_entity_poly.entity_id
_entity_poly.type
_entity_poly.pdbx_seq_one_letter_code
_entity_poly.pdbx_strand_id
1 'polypeptide(L)'
;MAQRQLKLGAFMRPVSIHTGAWRYPGAWPDANFNFPHLRRLIQKLEAGKFDAFFMADHLAVLNMPINALKRSHTVTSFEPFTLLSALAGATEHIGLIATGSTTFDEPYHIARRFASLDHISGGRAGWNIVTTSNPDAALNFGLDDHMEHAERYKRAREFYDVVTGLWDSFADDAFLRDVEQGLFFDPARMHVLDHQGKYLKVRGPLNIARPVQGWPVIVQAGASEDGKQLAAETAEAVFTGGGSLADGQKLYADIKGRMEKIGRDPEHLKILPGAFVVVGDSADEAKEKRARLDSLVHYDSAIASLSVILGTDASGFDPDGPLPEIPETNASKSGRQRLVDLASRDKLTVRQLAQRVGGYGGLAFVGTAKSIADQMEDWLVSRGSDGFNIMFPYLPQGLDDFVDKVIPELQKRGIFRREYEGKTLRENFGLPRPKNRFFEN
;
A
#
# COMPACT_ATOMS: atom_id res chain seq x y z
N MET A 1 -19.11 18.55 15.17
CA MET A 1 -18.47 17.33 14.64
C MET A 1 -16.96 17.53 14.77
N ALA A 2 -16.21 16.53 15.21
CA ALA A 2 -14.75 16.61 15.22
C ALA A 2 -14.23 16.80 13.78
N GLN A 3 -13.19 17.62 13.61
CA GLN A 3 -12.58 17.84 12.31
C GLN A 3 -12.00 16.52 11.79
N ARG A 4 -12.27 16.15 10.53
CA ARG A 4 -11.67 14.97 9.90
C ARG A 4 -10.15 15.13 9.86
N GLN A 5 -9.44 14.06 10.14
CA GLN A 5 -7.97 14.01 10.09
C GLN A 5 -7.50 13.02 9.02
N LEU A 6 -6.41 13.39 8.36
CA LEU A 6 -5.73 12.53 7.41
C LEU A 6 -5.20 11.26 8.10
N LYS A 7 -5.26 10.15 7.38
CA LYS A 7 -4.55 8.91 7.70
C LYS A 7 -3.35 8.78 6.74
N LEU A 8 -2.17 8.56 7.28
CA LEU A 8 -0.94 8.50 6.48
C LEU A 8 -0.27 7.13 6.58
N GLY A 9 -0.31 6.39 5.47
CA GLY A 9 0.56 5.25 5.24
C GLY A 9 1.85 5.69 4.55
N ALA A 10 2.92 4.93 4.73
CA ALA A 10 4.14 5.03 3.96
C ALA A 10 4.29 3.80 3.07
N PHE A 11 4.14 3.96 1.76
CA PHE A 11 4.41 2.90 0.81
C PHE A 11 5.91 2.78 0.62
N MET A 12 6.48 1.74 1.19
CA MET A 12 7.93 1.57 1.20
C MET A 12 8.37 0.53 0.18
N ARG A 13 9.11 1.03 -0.80
CA ARG A 13 10.15 0.24 -1.48
C ARG A 13 11.47 0.72 -0.94
N PRO A 14 12.38 -0.17 -0.51
CA PRO A 14 13.56 0.22 0.29
C PRO A 14 14.42 1.32 -0.31
N VAL A 15 14.45 1.44 -1.64
CA VAL A 15 15.18 2.50 -2.33
C VAL A 15 14.28 3.65 -2.74
N SER A 16 13.07 3.40 -3.18
CA SER A 16 11.97 4.32 -3.55
C SER A 16 11.02 3.63 -4.54
N ILE A 17 9.89 4.27 -4.85
CA ILE A 17 9.01 3.87 -5.97
C ILE A 17 9.55 4.33 -7.32
N HIS A 18 10.34 5.39 -7.37
CA HIS A 18 10.86 5.98 -8.61
C HIS A 18 12.05 5.20 -9.15
N THR A 19 12.01 4.79 -10.40
CA THR A 19 13.02 3.89 -11.00
C THR A 19 14.43 4.49 -11.06
N GLY A 20 14.55 5.82 -11.13
CA GLY A 20 15.84 6.54 -11.11
C GLY A 20 16.38 6.86 -9.70
N ALA A 21 15.59 6.62 -8.65
CA ALA A 21 15.91 7.12 -7.31
C ALA A 21 17.22 6.61 -6.71
N TRP A 22 17.57 5.34 -6.97
CA TRP A 22 18.82 4.75 -6.46
C TRP A 22 20.10 5.46 -6.95
N ARG A 23 19.97 6.26 -8.03
CA ARG A 23 21.04 7.09 -8.61
C ARG A 23 21.01 8.53 -8.12
N TYR A 24 19.99 8.93 -7.34
CA TYR A 24 19.90 10.30 -6.85
C TYR A 24 21.02 10.59 -5.85
N PRO A 25 21.66 11.78 -5.89
CA PRO A 25 22.72 12.12 -4.94
C PRO A 25 22.24 11.98 -3.49
N GLY A 26 23.02 11.25 -2.68
CA GLY A 26 22.69 10.96 -1.29
C GLY A 26 21.73 9.79 -1.07
N ALA A 27 21.21 9.16 -2.14
CA ALA A 27 20.45 7.92 -2.01
C ALA A 27 21.35 6.75 -1.57
N TRP A 28 20.72 5.77 -0.91
CA TRP A 28 21.41 4.55 -0.50
C TRP A 28 21.09 3.42 -1.48
N PRO A 29 21.98 3.10 -2.42
CA PRO A 29 21.68 2.17 -3.50
C PRO A 29 21.55 0.71 -3.05
N ASP A 30 22.08 0.37 -1.88
CA ASP A 30 21.99 -0.96 -1.24
C ASP A 30 20.81 -1.11 -0.28
N ALA A 31 19.90 -0.14 -0.22
CA ALA A 31 18.80 -0.11 0.73
C ALA A 31 17.89 -1.35 0.70
N ASN A 32 17.87 -2.10 -0.41
CA ASN A 32 17.13 -3.37 -0.52
C ASN A 32 17.55 -4.41 0.53
N PHE A 33 18.79 -4.35 1.00
CA PHE A 33 19.37 -5.29 1.99
C PHE A 33 19.97 -4.58 3.21
N ASN A 34 19.79 -3.28 3.32
CA ASN A 34 20.34 -2.47 4.40
C ASN A 34 19.32 -2.31 5.54
N PHE A 35 19.28 -3.31 6.44
CA PHE A 35 18.36 -3.29 7.57
C PHE A 35 18.55 -2.09 8.51
N PRO A 36 19.77 -1.65 8.88
CA PRO A 36 19.96 -0.42 9.66
C PRO A 36 19.32 0.81 9.02
N HIS A 37 19.37 0.93 7.69
CA HIS A 37 18.71 1.99 6.95
C HIS A 37 17.19 1.92 7.07
N LEU A 38 16.61 0.73 6.84
CA LEU A 38 15.16 0.52 6.97
C LEU A 38 14.66 0.80 8.39
N ARG A 39 15.42 0.38 9.41
CA ARG A 39 15.12 0.71 10.80
C ARG A 39 15.10 2.23 11.05
N ARG A 40 16.08 2.97 10.52
CA ARG A 40 16.08 4.43 10.61
C ARG A 40 14.86 5.06 9.93
N LEU A 41 14.49 4.58 8.75
CA LEU A 41 13.33 5.11 8.00
C LEU A 41 12.03 4.91 8.78
N ILE A 42 11.77 3.71 9.31
CA ILE A 42 10.53 3.45 10.04
C ILE A 42 10.47 4.25 11.36
N GLN A 43 11.60 4.41 12.05
CA GLN A 43 11.68 5.25 13.26
C GLN A 43 11.41 6.72 12.95
N LYS A 44 11.89 7.23 11.81
CA LYS A 44 11.59 8.59 11.35
C LYS A 44 10.11 8.76 11.00
N LEU A 45 9.49 7.76 10.36
CA LEU A 45 8.06 7.74 10.07
C LEU A 45 7.22 7.74 11.37
N GLU A 46 7.61 6.94 12.35
CA GLU A 46 6.95 6.90 13.66
C GLU A 46 7.07 8.22 14.39
N ALA A 47 8.25 8.87 14.38
CA ALA A 47 8.43 10.21 14.91
C ALA A 47 7.52 11.23 14.20
N GLY A 48 7.31 11.08 12.88
CA GLY A 48 6.35 11.84 12.08
C GLY A 48 4.88 11.45 12.27
N LYS A 49 4.56 10.53 13.20
CA LYS A 49 3.20 10.09 13.55
C LYS A 49 2.42 9.41 12.42
N PHE A 50 3.10 8.77 11.48
CA PHE A 50 2.47 7.98 10.43
C PHE A 50 1.63 6.84 11.02
N ASP A 51 0.49 6.56 10.37
CA ASP A 51 -0.40 5.47 10.79
C ASP A 51 0.22 4.10 10.50
N ALA A 52 0.88 3.94 9.35
CA ALA A 52 1.39 2.64 8.93
C ALA A 52 2.61 2.71 8.02
N PHE A 53 3.46 1.68 8.15
CA PHE A 53 4.51 1.30 7.22
C PHE A 53 4.00 0.12 6.39
N PHE A 54 3.93 0.27 5.07
CA PHE A 54 3.38 -0.73 4.17
C PHE A 54 4.45 -1.31 3.25
N MET A 55 4.55 -2.63 3.23
CA MET A 55 5.42 -3.39 2.32
C MET A 55 4.60 -4.20 1.33
N ALA A 56 4.74 -3.85 0.05
CA ALA A 56 4.31 -4.72 -1.04
C ALA A 56 5.25 -5.93 -1.18
N ASP A 57 4.74 -7.01 -1.73
CA ASP A 57 5.51 -8.20 -2.04
C ASP A 57 5.39 -8.62 -3.50
N HIS A 58 6.42 -9.27 -4.00
CA HIS A 58 6.48 -9.85 -5.33
C HIS A 58 7.01 -11.28 -5.24
N LEU A 59 6.15 -12.25 -5.54
CA LEU A 59 6.49 -13.68 -5.48
C LEU A 59 7.27 -14.19 -6.70
N ALA A 60 7.68 -13.27 -7.57
CA ALA A 60 8.59 -13.49 -8.69
C ALA A 60 9.32 -12.19 -9.03
N VAL A 61 10.46 -12.27 -9.68
CA VAL A 61 11.10 -11.12 -10.30
C VAL A 61 10.10 -10.48 -11.29
N LEU A 62 10.09 -9.16 -11.33
CA LEU A 62 9.15 -8.45 -12.23
C LEU A 62 9.40 -8.86 -13.68
N ASN A 63 8.33 -9.20 -14.38
CA ASN A 63 8.37 -9.54 -15.82
C ASN A 63 8.64 -8.27 -16.64
N MET A 64 9.92 -7.97 -16.79
CA MET A 64 10.44 -6.82 -17.54
C MET A 64 11.54 -7.29 -18.50
N PRO A 65 11.71 -6.63 -19.65
CA PRO A 65 12.88 -6.89 -20.51
C PRO A 65 14.18 -6.76 -19.72
N ILE A 66 15.11 -7.67 -19.91
CA ILE A 66 16.37 -7.74 -19.15
C ILE A 66 17.15 -6.40 -19.17
N ASN A 67 17.06 -5.65 -20.27
CA ASN A 67 17.69 -4.34 -20.38
C ASN A 67 17.07 -3.26 -19.47
N ALA A 68 15.79 -3.39 -19.13
CA ALA A 68 15.14 -2.56 -18.13
C ALA A 68 15.41 -3.08 -16.72
N LEU A 69 15.27 -4.40 -16.53
CA LEU A 69 15.44 -5.06 -15.23
C LEU A 69 16.82 -4.85 -14.63
N LYS A 70 17.91 -4.93 -15.43
CA LYS A 70 19.28 -4.67 -14.97
C LYS A 70 19.53 -3.25 -14.45
N ARG A 71 18.59 -2.33 -14.66
CA ARG A 71 18.63 -0.94 -14.18
C ARG A 71 17.61 -0.66 -13.07
N SER A 72 16.82 -1.65 -12.70
CA SER A 72 15.76 -1.53 -11.72
C SER A 72 16.21 -2.05 -10.36
N HIS A 73 16.14 -1.21 -9.34
CA HIS A 73 16.35 -1.62 -7.95
C HIS A 73 15.22 -2.53 -7.42
N THR A 74 14.09 -2.64 -8.16
CA THR A 74 12.92 -3.43 -7.75
C THR A 74 13.07 -4.92 -8.06
N VAL A 75 14.22 -5.35 -8.58
CA VAL A 75 14.54 -6.76 -8.87
C VAL A 75 14.56 -7.62 -7.60
N THR A 76 14.81 -7.02 -6.44
CA THR A 76 14.90 -7.70 -5.15
C THR A 76 14.30 -6.86 -4.03
N SER A 77 13.83 -7.53 -2.97
CA SER A 77 13.40 -6.92 -1.70
C SER A 77 13.48 -7.96 -0.58
N PHE A 78 13.44 -7.50 0.67
CA PHE A 78 13.15 -8.41 1.80
C PHE A 78 11.72 -8.95 1.69
N GLU A 79 11.53 -10.16 2.21
CA GLU A 79 10.21 -10.74 2.45
C GLU A 79 9.50 -9.95 3.59
N PRO A 80 8.22 -9.56 3.41
CA PRO A 80 7.56 -8.63 4.32
C PRO A 80 7.42 -9.10 5.77
N PHE A 81 7.05 -10.36 6.01
CA PHE A 81 6.84 -10.87 7.38
C PHE A 81 8.13 -10.86 8.20
N THR A 82 9.22 -11.32 7.59
CA THR A 82 10.54 -11.36 8.22
C THR A 82 11.01 -9.94 8.55
N LEU A 83 10.92 -9.03 7.59
CA LEU A 83 11.33 -7.64 7.79
C LEU A 83 10.47 -6.94 8.84
N LEU A 84 9.14 -7.01 8.73
CA LEU A 84 8.24 -6.30 9.63
C LEU A 84 8.29 -6.85 11.05
N SER A 85 8.53 -8.16 11.22
CA SER A 85 8.77 -8.74 12.56
C SER A 85 10.02 -8.17 13.22
N ALA A 86 11.10 -7.97 12.46
CA ALA A 86 12.32 -7.33 12.96
C ALA A 86 12.09 -5.83 13.26
N LEU A 87 11.35 -5.13 12.42
CA LEU A 87 11.01 -3.71 12.60
C LEU A 87 10.00 -3.47 13.74
N ALA A 88 9.15 -4.46 14.07
CA ALA A 88 8.25 -4.42 15.22
C ALA A 88 9.01 -4.19 16.55
N GLY A 89 10.19 -4.81 16.68
CA GLY A 89 11.07 -4.61 17.86
C GLY A 89 11.79 -3.26 17.87
N ALA A 90 11.70 -2.46 16.82
CA ALA A 90 12.37 -1.16 16.71
C ALA A 90 11.39 0.03 16.77
N THR A 91 10.08 -0.24 16.95
CA THR A 91 8.99 0.74 16.93
C THR A 91 7.93 0.41 17.99
N GLU A 92 7.13 1.39 18.40
CA GLU A 92 6.13 1.26 19.47
C GLU A 92 4.69 1.54 19.01
N HIS A 93 4.50 2.37 17.97
CA HIS A 93 3.18 2.89 17.60
C HIS A 93 2.78 2.66 16.13
N ILE A 94 3.73 2.79 15.19
CA ILE A 94 3.43 2.71 13.77
C ILE A 94 2.94 1.33 13.36
N GLY A 95 1.87 1.27 12.57
CA GLY A 95 1.33 0.03 12.03
C GLY A 95 2.27 -0.63 11.01
N LEU A 96 2.18 -1.95 10.93
CA LEU A 96 3.04 -2.81 10.13
C LEU A 96 2.19 -3.62 9.16
N ILE A 97 2.07 -3.14 7.93
CA ILE A 97 1.20 -3.77 6.92
C ILE A 97 2.05 -4.63 5.99
N ALA A 98 1.90 -5.95 6.10
CA ALA A 98 2.51 -6.92 5.22
C ALA A 98 1.57 -7.34 4.09
N THR A 99 2.13 -7.70 2.95
CA THR A 99 1.38 -8.31 1.85
C THR A 99 1.37 -9.83 2.01
N GLY A 100 0.20 -10.45 1.85
CA GLY A 100 0.01 -11.90 1.83
C GLY A 100 -0.90 -12.32 0.69
N SER A 101 -0.47 -13.28 -0.11
CA SER A 101 -1.18 -13.75 -1.31
C SER A 101 -2.30 -14.72 -0.94
N THR A 102 -3.49 -14.49 -1.46
CA THR A 102 -4.58 -15.47 -1.36
C THR A 102 -4.50 -16.57 -2.43
N THR A 103 -3.62 -16.43 -3.41
CA THR A 103 -3.44 -17.40 -4.50
C THR A 103 -2.35 -18.43 -4.17
N PHE A 104 -1.22 -17.97 -3.62
CA PHE A 104 -0.03 -18.82 -3.46
C PHE A 104 0.34 -19.12 -2.00
N ASP A 105 -0.25 -18.43 -1.02
CA ASP A 105 -0.09 -18.77 0.39
C ASP A 105 -1.19 -19.74 0.86
N GLU A 106 -0.92 -20.40 1.99
CA GLU A 106 -1.87 -21.24 2.71
C GLU A 106 -2.56 -20.44 3.82
N PRO A 107 -3.90 -20.50 3.95
CA PRO A 107 -4.64 -19.66 4.89
C PRO A 107 -4.25 -19.90 6.35
N TYR A 108 -3.92 -21.12 6.73
CA TYR A 108 -3.47 -21.44 8.09
C TYR A 108 -2.12 -20.77 8.39
N HIS A 109 -1.20 -20.72 7.41
CA HIS A 109 0.07 -20.01 7.57
C HIS A 109 -0.10 -18.50 7.63
N ILE A 110 -0.96 -17.93 6.77
CA ILE A 110 -1.30 -16.50 6.81
C ILE A 110 -1.90 -16.13 8.17
N ALA A 111 -2.89 -16.90 8.66
CA ALA A 111 -3.49 -16.65 9.96
C ALA A 111 -2.44 -16.65 11.10
N ARG A 112 -1.54 -17.66 11.13
CA ARG A 112 -0.48 -17.75 12.15
C ARG A 112 0.50 -16.59 12.09
N ARG A 113 1.00 -16.26 10.88
CA ARG A 113 2.03 -15.22 10.69
C ARG A 113 1.49 -13.86 11.11
N PHE A 114 0.29 -13.49 10.66
CA PHE A 114 -0.32 -12.22 11.04
C PHE A 114 -0.70 -12.14 12.52
N ALA A 115 -1.23 -13.20 13.10
CA ALA A 115 -1.49 -13.23 14.54
C ALA A 115 -0.19 -13.11 15.35
N SER A 116 0.89 -13.77 14.92
CA SER A 116 2.21 -13.66 15.55
C SER A 116 2.76 -12.24 15.45
N LEU A 117 2.70 -11.62 14.26
CA LEU A 117 3.13 -10.24 14.07
C LEU A 117 2.30 -9.28 14.93
N ASP A 118 0.99 -9.53 15.04
CA ASP A 118 0.10 -8.72 15.86
C ASP A 118 0.48 -8.79 17.35
N HIS A 119 0.74 -9.97 17.89
CA HIS A 119 1.22 -10.14 19.26
C HIS A 119 2.60 -9.52 19.48
N ILE A 120 3.57 -9.76 18.60
CA ILE A 120 4.93 -9.20 18.69
C ILE A 120 4.89 -7.66 18.69
N SER A 121 4.02 -7.09 17.88
CA SER A 121 3.90 -5.64 17.73
C SER A 121 2.91 -4.99 18.72
N GLY A 122 2.22 -5.76 19.56
CA GLY A 122 1.22 -5.21 20.48
C GLY A 122 -0.04 -4.67 19.81
N GLY A 123 -0.49 -5.32 18.72
CA GLY A 123 -1.73 -4.95 18.02
C GLY A 123 -1.52 -4.00 16.83
N ARG A 124 -0.38 -4.08 16.13
CA ARG A 124 -0.07 -3.14 15.03
C ARG A 124 0.00 -3.80 13.66
N ALA A 125 -0.36 -5.09 13.54
CA ALA A 125 -0.33 -5.78 12.26
C ALA A 125 -1.48 -5.38 11.34
N GLY A 126 -1.20 -5.32 10.04
CA GLY A 126 -2.19 -5.22 8.97
C GLY A 126 -1.87 -6.19 7.83
N TRP A 127 -2.91 -6.77 7.24
CA TRP A 127 -2.81 -7.69 6.12
C TRP A 127 -3.29 -7.05 4.83
N ASN A 128 -2.36 -6.78 3.92
CA ASN A 128 -2.70 -6.40 2.55
C ASN A 128 -3.01 -7.68 1.75
N ILE A 129 -4.28 -7.88 1.47
CA ILE A 129 -4.79 -9.01 0.71
C ILE A 129 -4.55 -8.78 -0.77
N VAL A 130 -3.80 -9.68 -1.42
CA VAL A 130 -3.57 -9.65 -2.85
C VAL A 130 -3.91 -10.98 -3.51
N THR A 131 -4.42 -10.90 -4.74
CA THR A 131 -4.66 -12.07 -5.59
C THR A 131 -3.47 -12.39 -6.50
N THR A 132 -2.36 -11.70 -6.32
CA THR A 132 -1.13 -11.76 -7.13
C THR A 132 -1.38 -11.67 -8.62
N SER A 133 -0.93 -10.61 -9.26
CA SER A 133 -1.19 -10.37 -10.70
C SER A 133 -0.07 -10.83 -11.62
N ASN A 134 1.15 -11.04 -11.09
CA ASN A 134 2.30 -11.47 -11.88
C ASN A 134 2.14 -12.96 -12.26
N PRO A 135 2.02 -13.31 -13.55
CA PRO A 135 1.86 -14.70 -14.01
C PRO A 135 3.08 -15.57 -13.67
N ASP A 136 4.29 -14.99 -13.67
CA ASP A 136 5.52 -15.74 -13.40
C ASP A 136 5.57 -16.28 -11.95
N ALA A 137 4.76 -15.71 -11.05
CA ALA A 137 4.62 -16.24 -9.70
C ALA A 137 4.10 -17.69 -9.72
N ALA A 138 3.18 -18.04 -10.61
CA ALA A 138 2.63 -19.41 -10.71
C ALA A 138 3.74 -20.47 -10.90
N LEU A 139 4.72 -20.15 -11.74
CA LEU A 139 5.85 -21.05 -12.03
C LEU A 139 6.71 -21.35 -10.81
N ASN A 140 6.83 -20.39 -9.86
CA ASN A 140 7.58 -20.57 -8.61
C ASN A 140 6.84 -21.45 -7.60
N PHE A 141 5.54 -21.69 -7.81
CA PHE A 141 4.71 -22.54 -6.94
C PHE A 141 4.24 -23.82 -7.63
N GLY A 142 4.93 -24.24 -8.70
CA GLY A 142 4.71 -25.52 -9.37
C GLY A 142 3.43 -25.58 -10.23
N LEU A 143 2.93 -24.46 -10.66
CA LEU A 143 1.78 -24.36 -11.57
C LEU A 143 2.27 -23.97 -12.98
N ASP A 144 1.67 -24.56 -14.01
CA ASP A 144 2.02 -24.25 -15.41
C ASP A 144 1.44 -22.87 -15.82
N ASP A 145 0.27 -22.53 -15.30
CA ASP A 145 -0.44 -21.30 -15.62
C ASP A 145 -0.98 -20.61 -14.37
N HIS A 146 -1.22 -19.31 -14.49
CA HIS A 146 -1.86 -18.52 -13.43
C HIS A 146 -3.37 -18.76 -13.42
N MET A 147 -3.95 -18.84 -12.22
CA MET A 147 -5.40 -18.94 -12.03
C MET A 147 -6.12 -17.76 -12.69
N GLU A 148 -7.26 -18.03 -13.31
CA GLU A 148 -8.11 -17.00 -13.91
C GLU A 148 -8.50 -15.88 -12.95
N HIS A 149 -8.59 -14.64 -13.46
CA HIS A 149 -8.84 -13.44 -12.65
C HIS A 149 -10.08 -13.57 -11.77
N ALA A 150 -11.23 -13.94 -12.33
CA ALA A 150 -12.48 -14.06 -11.57
C ALA A 150 -12.42 -15.17 -10.50
N GLU A 151 -11.78 -16.30 -10.81
CA GLU A 151 -11.61 -17.41 -9.86
C GLU A 151 -10.66 -17.03 -8.71
N ARG A 152 -9.63 -16.21 -8.98
CA ARG A 152 -8.76 -15.67 -7.90
C ARG A 152 -9.52 -14.85 -6.88
N TYR A 153 -10.48 -14.01 -7.29
CA TYR A 153 -11.28 -13.20 -6.37
C TYR A 153 -12.28 -14.04 -5.57
N LYS A 154 -12.87 -15.08 -6.18
CA LYS A 154 -13.74 -16.04 -5.46
C LYS A 154 -12.94 -16.81 -4.40
N ARG A 155 -11.73 -17.30 -4.77
CA ARG A 155 -10.82 -17.94 -3.81
C ARG A 155 -10.39 -16.97 -2.71
N ALA A 156 -10.09 -15.72 -3.05
CA ALA A 156 -9.69 -14.70 -2.07
C ALA A 156 -10.78 -14.42 -1.03
N ARG A 157 -12.04 -14.44 -1.44
CA ARG A 157 -13.18 -14.31 -0.53
C ARG A 157 -13.21 -15.47 0.47
N GLU A 158 -13.18 -16.71 -0.01
CA GLU A 158 -13.16 -17.90 0.84
C GLU A 158 -11.93 -17.91 1.76
N PHE A 159 -10.77 -17.50 1.21
CA PHE A 159 -9.52 -17.40 1.98
C PHE A 159 -9.63 -16.40 3.14
N TYR A 160 -10.23 -15.24 2.89
CA TYR A 160 -10.50 -14.23 3.92
C TYR A 160 -11.40 -14.79 5.04
N ASP A 161 -12.46 -15.49 4.66
CA ASP A 161 -13.40 -16.07 5.63
C ASP A 161 -12.72 -17.13 6.51
N VAL A 162 -11.84 -17.95 5.93
CA VAL A 162 -11.05 -18.94 6.66
C VAL A 162 -10.07 -18.27 7.61
N VAL A 163 -9.29 -17.29 7.13
CA VAL A 163 -8.26 -16.62 7.96
C VAL A 163 -8.90 -15.90 9.14
N THR A 164 -9.96 -15.14 8.90
CA THR A 164 -10.65 -14.40 9.97
C THR A 164 -11.39 -15.33 10.94
N GLY A 165 -11.91 -16.47 10.46
CA GLY A 165 -12.46 -17.52 11.33
C GLY A 165 -11.38 -18.17 12.20
N LEU A 166 -10.19 -18.41 11.66
CA LEU A 166 -9.07 -18.94 12.43
C LEU A 166 -8.58 -17.97 13.52
N TRP A 167 -8.59 -16.66 13.27
CA TRP A 167 -8.24 -15.66 14.30
C TRP A 167 -9.22 -15.67 15.47
N ASP A 168 -10.46 -16.05 15.25
CA ASP A 168 -11.49 -16.17 16.28
C ASP A 168 -11.55 -17.55 16.95
N SER A 169 -10.53 -18.43 16.74
CA SER A 169 -10.49 -19.79 17.34
C SER A 169 -10.57 -19.79 18.87
N PHE A 170 -10.16 -18.73 19.53
CA PHE A 170 -10.22 -18.61 20.99
C PHE A 170 -11.00 -17.35 21.40
N ALA A 171 -11.74 -17.43 22.48
CA ALA A 171 -12.24 -16.23 23.17
C ALA A 171 -11.07 -15.42 23.76
N ASP A 172 -11.28 -14.14 24.01
CA ASP A 172 -10.23 -13.26 24.55
C ASP A 172 -9.74 -13.72 25.94
N ASP A 173 -10.62 -14.35 26.73
CA ASP A 173 -10.38 -14.87 28.08
C ASP A 173 -10.12 -16.38 28.15
N ALA A 174 -9.89 -17.04 27.01
CA ALA A 174 -9.71 -18.49 26.93
C ALA A 174 -8.51 -19.01 27.73
N PHE A 175 -7.45 -18.23 27.89
CA PHE A 175 -6.18 -18.66 28.50
C PHE A 175 -6.12 -18.28 29.98
N LEU A 176 -6.58 -19.19 30.84
CA LEU A 176 -6.67 -19.03 32.30
C LEU A 176 -5.31 -18.86 32.99
N ARG A 177 -4.32 -19.65 32.57
CA ARG A 177 -2.98 -19.72 33.18
C ARG A 177 -3.02 -19.89 34.69
N ASP A 178 -4.00 -20.68 35.18
CA ASP A 178 -4.15 -21.02 36.58
C ASP A 178 -3.06 -22.00 37.00
N VAL A 179 -2.02 -21.50 37.66
CA VAL A 179 -0.84 -22.24 38.07
C VAL A 179 -1.18 -23.23 39.21
N GLU A 180 -2.12 -22.85 40.10
CA GLU A 180 -2.48 -23.67 41.27
C GLU A 180 -3.25 -24.90 40.86
N GLN A 181 -4.21 -24.76 39.93
CA GLN A 181 -5.02 -25.88 39.43
C GLN A 181 -4.38 -26.59 38.22
N GLY A 182 -3.30 -26.05 37.65
CA GLY A 182 -2.65 -26.57 36.46
C GLY A 182 -3.50 -26.44 35.19
N LEU A 183 -4.40 -25.46 35.14
CA LEU A 183 -5.29 -25.19 34.01
C LEU A 183 -4.73 -24.07 33.15
N PHE A 184 -4.28 -24.40 31.95
CA PHE A 184 -3.68 -23.40 31.05
C PHE A 184 -4.74 -22.65 30.24
N PHE A 185 -5.77 -23.34 29.73
CA PHE A 185 -6.87 -22.72 28.99
C PHE A 185 -8.20 -23.43 29.27
N ASP A 186 -9.32 -22.77 28.99
CA ASP A 186 -10.66 -23.33 29.04
C ASP A 186 -11.05 -23.91 27.68
N PRO A 187 -11.22 -25.24 27.55
CA PRO A 187 -11.63 -25.87 26.30
C PRO A 187 -13.01 -25.40 25.79
N ALA A 188 -13.91 -24.94 26.65
CA ALA A 188 -15.20 -24.37 26.24
C ALA A 188 -15.07 -23.03 25.53
N ARG A 189 -13.91 -22.41 25.63
CA ARG A 189 -13.54 -21.13 24.99
C ARG A 189 -12.65 -21.31 23.74
N MET A 190 -12.64 -22.51 23.15
CA MET A 190 -11.94 -22.84 21.92
C MET A 190 -12.91 -23.35 20.87
N HIS A 191 -12.84 -22.78 19.65
CA HIS A 191 -13.65 -23.20 18.50
C HIS A 191 -12.78 -23.84 17.42
N VAL A 192 -13.21 -25.01 16.93
CA VAL A 192 -12.61 -25.68 15.76
C VAL A 192 -13.37 -25.22 14.53
N LEU A 193 -12.70 -24.52 13.60
CA LEU A 193 -13.32 -23.91 12.43
C LEU A 193 -13.98 -24.93 11.49
N ASP A 194 -13.30 -26.05 11.24
CA ASP A 194 -13.71 -27.17 10.36
C ASP A 194 -14.27 -26.73 9.00
N HIS A 195 -13.60 -25.79 8.36
CA HIS A 195 -14.02 -25.23 7.07
C HIS A 195 -13.93 -26.26 5.95
N GLN A 196 -15.03 -26.41 5.19
CA GLN A 196 -15.15 -27.27 4.00
C GLN A 196 -15.74 -26.44 2.85
N GLY A 197 -14.88 -25.79 2.09
CA GLY A 197 -15.31 -24.92 0.99
C GLY A 197 -14.98 -25.47 -0.40
N LYS A 198 -15.21 -24.64 -1.41
CA LYS A 198 -14.89 -24.97 -2.81
C LYS A 198 -13.39 -25.02 -3.06
N TYR A 199 -12.65 -24.06 -2.51
CA TYR A 199 -11.22 -23.88 -2.77
C TYR A 199 -10.35 -24.37 -1.61
N LEU A 200 -10.87 -24.40 -0.40
CA LEU A 200 -10.09 -24.58 0.81
C LEU A 200 -10.76 -25.59 1.75
N LYS A 201 -9.91 -26.35 2.45
CA LYS A 201 -10.32 -27.25 3.55
C LYS A 201 -9.36 -27.04 4.70
N VAL A 202 -9.86 -26.49 5.81
CA VAL A 202 -9.03 -26.15 6.98
C VAL A 202 -9.75 -26.48 8.26
N ARG A 203 -9.19 -27.42 9.02
CA ARG A 203 -9.80 -27.85 10.27
C ARG A 203 -9.69 -26.77 11.36
N GLY A 204 -8.51 -26.20 11.57
CA GLY A 204 -8.27 -25.40 12.79
C GLY A 204 -8.20 -26.28 14.04
N PRO A 205 -8.25 -25.74 15.27
CA PRO A 205 -8.18 -24.30 15.56
C PRO A 205 -6.81 -23.72 15.22
N LEU A 206 -6.68 -22.41 15.23
CA LEU A 206 -5.38 -21.75 15.13
C LEU A 206 -4.57 -22.03 16.41
N ASN A 207 -3.27 -22.22 16.31
CA ASN A 207 -2.42 -22.55 17.46
C ASN A 207 -1.75 -21.32 18.12
N ILE A 208 -2.44 -20.19 18.10
CA ILE A 208 -2.04 -18.95 18.76
C ILE A 208 -3.30 -18.25 19.29
N ALA A 209 -3.17 -17.50 20.38
CA ALA A 209 -4.26 -16.73 20.94
C ALA A 209 -4.84 -15.73 19.92
N ARG A 210 -6.10 -15.31 20.12
CA ARG A 210 -6.73 -14.27 19.33
C ARG A 210 -5.84 -13.05 19.23
N PRO A 211 -5.67 -12.44 18.04
CA PRO A 211 -4.85 -11.23 17.89
C PRO A 211 -5.27 -10.10 18.83
N VAL A 212 -4.31 -9.28 19.27
CA VAL A 212 -4.51 -8.20 20.25
C VAL A 212 -5.65 -7.26 19.84
N GLN A 213 -5.68 -6.88 18.57
CA GLN A 213 -6.71 -5.99 18.02
C GLN A 213 -7.97 -6.74 17.49
N GLY A 214 -8.16 -8.01 17.87
CA GLY A 214 -9.20 -8.90 17.37
C GLY A 214 -8.78 -9.54 16.05
N TRP A 215 -8.70 -8.76 14.99
CA TRP A 215 -8.10 -9.12 13.71
C TRP A 215 -7.07 -8.09 13.30
N PRO A 216 -5.92 -8.48 12.71
CA PRO A 216 -5.06 -7.57 11.95
C PRO A 216 -5.88 -6.73 10.97
N VAL A 217 -5.54 -5.45 10.81
CA VAL A 217 -6.30 -4.55 9.92
C VAL A 217 -6.26 -5.07 8.49
N ILE A 218 -7.42 -5.18 7.86
CA ILE A 218 -7.56 -5.70 6.50
C ILE A 218 -7.35 -4.58 5.49
N VAL A 219 -6.35 -4.76 4.63
CA VAL A 219 -5.97 -3.79 3.61
C VAL A 219 -6.09 -4.41 2.23
N GLN A 220 -6.47 -3.64 1.24
CA GLN A 220 -6.54 -4.06 -0.17
C GLN A 220 -6.05 -2.96 -1.12
N ALA A 221 -5.70 -3.36 -2.35
CA ALA A 221 -5.23 -2.46 -3.40
C ALA A 221 -5.90 -2.72 -4.76
N GLY A 222 -7.03 -3.42 -4.80
CA GLY A 222 -7.73 -3.78 -6.04
C GLY A 222 -8.50 -2.61 -6.65
N ALA A 223 -8.30 -2.34 -7.95
CA ALA A 223 -9.00 -1.30 -8.68
C ALA A 223 -10.04 -1.84 -9.69
N SER A 224 -10.06 -3.16 -9.94
CA SER A 224 -11.07 -3.81 -10.79
C SER A 224 -12.45 -3.83 -10.12
N GLU A 225 -13.51 -4.11 -10.87
CA GLU A 225 -14.86 -4.23 -10.29
C GLU A 225 -14.92 -5.28 -9.18
N ASP A 226 -14.34 -6.47 -9.43
CA ASP A 226 -14.24 -7.53 -8.43
C ASP A 226 -13.41 -7.08 -7.21
N GLY A 227 -12.32 -6.34 -7.45
CA GLY A 227 -11.47 -5.80 -6.39
C GLY A 227 -12.17 -4.75 -5.53
N LYS A 228 -12.92 -3.83 -6.13
CA LYS A 228 -13.72 -2.84 -5.41
C LYS A 228 -14.84 -3.48 -4.61
N GLN A 229 -15.48 -4.52 -5.16
CA GLN A 229 -16.52 -5.26 -4.48
C GLN A 229 -15.95 -6.00 -3.26
N LEU A 230 -14.86 -6.75 -3.43
CA LEU A 230 -14.19 -7.43 -2.32
C LEU A 230 -13.71 -6.44 -1.25
N ALA A 231 -13.20 -5.26 -1.66
CA ALA A 231 -12.80 -4.22 -0.73
C ALA A 231 -13.98 -3.67 0.07
N ALA A 232 -15.09 -3.34 -0.58
CA ALA A 232 -16.29 -2.86 0.11
C ALA A 232 -16.84 -3.86 1.14
N GLU A 233 -16.67 -5.15 0.87
CA GLU A 233 -17.15 -6.23 1.74
C GLU A 233 -16.19 -6.53 2.90
N THR A 234 -14.87 -6.39 2.72
CA THR A 234 -13.88 -6.94 3.66
C THR A 234 -12.82 -5.93 4.13
N ALA A 235 -12.44 -4.95 3.31
CA ALA A 235 -11.31 -4.07 3.63
C ALA A 235 -11.66 -3.01 4.68
N GLU A 236 -10.66 -2.57 5.40
CA GLU A 236 -10.68 -1.49 6.39
C GLU A 236 -9.75 -0.34 5.99
N ALA A 237 -8.80 -0.62 5.08
CA ALA A 237 -8.08 0.39 4.33
C ALA A 237 -7.94 -0.06 2.87
N VAL A 238 -7.99 0.89 1.94
CA VAL A 238 -7.79 0.64 0.51
C VAL A 238 -6.69 1.55 0.00
N PHE A 239 -5.63 0.94 -0.52
CA PHE A 239 -4.58 1.64 -1.25
C PHE A 239 -4.94 1.66 -2.73
N THR A 240 -4.95 2.83 -3.33
CA THR A 240 -5.35 2.98 -4.75
C THR A 240 -4.28 3.66 -5.56
N GLY A 241 -4.29 3.46 -6.87
CA GLY A 241 -3.54 4.31 -7.78
C GLY A 241 -4.13 5.74 -7.71
N GLY A 242 -3.26 6.73 -7.59
CA GLY A 242 -3.67 8.14 -7.60
C GLY A 242 -3.87 8.65 -9.02
N GLY A 243 -4.93 9.41 -9.22
CA GLY A 243 -5.22 10.17 -10.43
C GLY A 243 -5.48 11.64 -10.10
N SER A 244 -6.48 12.26 -10.74
CA SER A 244 -6.97 13.57 -10.37
C SER A 244 -7.87 13.51 -9.12
N LEU A 245 -8.09 14.67 -8.48
CA LEU A 245 -9.07 14.78 -7.38
C LEU A 245 -10.47 14.28 -7.80
N ALA A 246 -10.90 14.58 -9.02
CA ALA A 246 -12.18 14.11 -9.55
C ALA A 246 -12.23 12.56 -9.67
N ASP A 247 -11.12 11.90 -10.05
CA ASP A 247 -11.04 10.45 -10.07
C ASP A 247 -11.09 9.89 -8.65
N GLY A 248 -10.41 10.54 -7.70
CA GLY A 248 -10.46 10.20 -6.28
C GLY A 248 -11.88 10.26 -5.71
N GLN A 249 -12.61 11.35 -5.98
CA GLN A 249 -14.01 11.54 -5.56
C GLN A 249 -14.93 10.45 -6.12
N LYS A 250 -14.78 10.09 -7.41
CA LYS A 250 -15.57 9.04 -8.04
C LYS A 250 -15.32 7.68 -7.35
N LEU A 251 -14.04 7.34 -7.15
CA LEU A 251 -13.68 6.09 -6.48
C LEU A 251 -14.15 6.04 -5.03
N TYR A 252 -14.01 7.17 -4.32
CA TYR A 252 -14.48 7.31 -2.94
C TYR A 252 -15.98 7.06 -2.85
N ALA A 253 -16.77 7.73 -3.69
CA ALA A 253 -18.21 7.56 -3.74
C ALA A 253 -18.63 6.13 -4.14
N ASP A 254 -17.94 5.50 -5.10
CA ASP A 254 -18.23 4.13 -5.53
C ASP A 254 -18.01 3.13 -4.39
N ILE A 255 -16.84 3.12 -3.76
CA ILE A 255 -16.52 2.16 -2.68
C ILE A 255 -17.44 2.38 -1.47
N LYS A 256 -17.60 3.64 -1.02
CA LYS A 256 -18.45 3.96 0.13
C LYS A 256 -19.92 3.61 -0.14
N GLY A 257 -20.42 3.89 -1.35
CA GLY A 257 -21.78 3.51 -1.75
C GLY A 257 -22.01 2.01 -1.87
N ARG A 258 -21.00 1.19 -2.20
CA ARG A 258 -21.09 -0.27 -2.14
C ARG A 258 -21.19 -0.75 -0.69
N MET A 259 -20.45 -0.15 0.25
CA MET A 259 -20.54 -0.47 1.67
C MET A 259 -21.95 -0.20 2.23
N GLU A 260 -22.54 0.96 1.92
CA GLU A 260 -23.89 1.32 2.33
C GLU A 260 -24.94 0.30 1.83
N LYS A 261 -24.82 -0.15 0.57
CA LYS A 261 -25.72 -1.13 -0.03
C LYS A 261 -25.73 -2.48 0.69
N ILE A 262 -24.61 -2.84 1.31
CA ILE A 262 -24.49 -4.11 2.08
C ILE A 262 -24.65 -3.91 3.60
N GLY A 263 -25.05 -2.70 4.02
CA GLY A 263 -25.27 -2.36 5.43
C GLY A 263 -24.01 -2.22 6.27
N ARG A 264 -22.84 -1.98 5.62
CA ARG A 264 -21.57 -1.73 6.29
C ARG A 264 -21.32 -0.23 6.45
N ASP A 265 -20.91 0.19 7.64
CA ASP A 265 -20.60 1.61 7.91
C ASP A 265 -19.43 2.10 7.00
N PRO A 266 -19.66 3.10 6.14
CA PRO A 266 -18.59 3.65 5.28
C PRO A 266 -17.39 4.20 6.04
N GLU A 267 -17.55 4.65 7.29
CA GLU A 267 -16.43 5.15 8.10
C GLU A 267 -15.49 4.02 8.57
N HIS A 268 -15.89 2.77 8.46
CA HIS A 268 -15.04 1.61 8.79
C HIS A 268 -14.12 1.19 7.64
N LEU A 269 -13.94 2.04 6.63
CA LEU A 269 -12.94 1.85 5.56
C LEU A 269 -12.27 3.19 5.26
N LYS A 270 -10.93 3.22 5.20
CA LYS A 270 -10.14 4.40 4.83
C LYS A 270 -9.56 4.24 3.42
N ILE A 271 -9.79 5.24 2.58
CA ILE A 271 -9.31 5.27 1.19
C ILE A 271 -8.06 6.12 1.11
N LEU A 272 -6.93 5.51 0.77
CA LEU A 272 -5.59 6.08 0.81
C LEU A 272 -4.91 5.97 -0.56
N PRO A 273 -5.14 6.91 -1.49
CA PRO A 273 -4.42 6.92 -2.76
C PRO A 273 -2.92 7.08 -2.56
N GLY A 274 -2.13 6.41 -3.40
CA GLY A 274 -0.70 6.60 -3.45
C GLY A 274 -0.36 8.01 -3.93
N ALA A 275 0.41 8.76 -3.16
CA ALA A 275 0.85 10.10 -3.47
C ALA A 275 2.37 10.22 -3.45
N PHE A 276 2.95 10.55 -4.60
CA PHE A 276 4.38 10.81 -4.74
C PHE A 276 4.68 12.26 -4.37
N VAL A 277 5.53 12.49 -3.37
CA VAL A 277 5.67 13.84 -2.78
C VAL A 277 7.09 14.34 -2.90
N VAL A 278 7.30 15.44 -3.63
CA VAL A 278 8.59 16.13 -3.78
C VAL A 278 8.53 17.49 -3.10
N VAL A 279 9.28 17.65 -2.02
CA VAL A 279 9.31 18.87 -1.19
C VAL A 279 10.50 19.76 -1.57
N GLY A 280 10.24 21.03 -1.80
CA GLY A 280 11.25 22.08 -1.95
C GLY A 280 10.99 23.25 -1.01
N ASP A 281 11.99 24.08 -0.76
CA ASP A 281 11.83 25.32 0.00
C ASP A 281 11.17 26.41 -0.86
N SER A 282 11.23 26.23 -2.19
CA SER A 282 10.43 26.98 -3.18
C SER A 282 9.77 26.04 -4.18
N ALA A 283 8.80 26.56 -4.93
CA ALA A 283 8.14 25.80 -6.00
C ALA A 283 9.13 25.42 -7.11
N ASP A 284 10.09 26.28 -7.41
CA ASP A 284 11.07 26.03 -8.46
C ASP A 284 12.09 24.99 -8.02
N GLU A 285 12.58 25.03 -6.77
CA GLU A 285 13.43 23.98 -6.22
C GLU A 285 12.75 22.60 -6.26
N ALA A 286 11.46 22.53 -5.90
CA ALA A 286 10.73 21.28 -5.96
C ALA A 286 10.64 20.73 -7.40
N LYS A 287 10.41 21.60 -8.38
CA LYS A 287 10.39 21.25 -9.80
C LYS A 287 11.77 20.79 -10.28
N GLU A 288 12.84 21.48 -9.88
CA GLU A 288 14.22 21.10 -10.21
C GLU A 288 14.58 19.73 -9.62
N LYS A 289 14.24 19.48 -8.34
CA LYS A 289 14.40 18.15 -7.70
C LYS A 289 13.68 17.07 -8.50
N ARG A 290 12.44 17.34 -8.91
CA ARG A 290 11.65 16.41 -9.73
C ARG A 290 12.28 16.18 -11.11
N ALA A 291 12.66 17.24 -11.82
CA ALA A 291 13.29 17.14 -13.13
C ALA A 291 14.62 16.39 -13.06
N ARG A 292 15.45 16.68 -12.06
CA ARG A 292 16.70 15.95 -11.82
C ARG A 292 16.46 14.46 -11.58
N LEU A 293 15.46 14.11 -10.77
CA LEU A 293 15.09 12.73 -10.50
C LEU A 293 14.63 12.01 -11.77
N ASP A 294 13.73 12.63 -12.54
CA ASP A 294 13.23 12.10 -13.81
C ASP A 294 14.37 11.88 -14.82
N SER A 295 15.36 12.80 -14.90
CA SER A 295 16.52 12.68 -15.80
C SER A 295 17.42 11.47 -15.50
N LEU A 296 17.32 10.89 -14.31
CA LEU A 296 18.05 9.67 -13.94
C LEU A 296 17.40 8.38 -14.47
N VAL A 297 16.20 8.46 -15.03
CA VAL A 297 15.54 7.31 -15.67
C VAL A 297 16.20 7.05 -17.01
N HIS A 298 16.55 5.79 -17.26
CA HIS A 298 17.19 5.42 -18.53
C HIS A 298 16.19 5.53 -19.68
N TYR A 299 16.55 6.27 -20.72
CA TYR A 299 15.64 6.61 -21.83
C TYR A 299 15.04 5.37 -22.53
N ASP A 300 15.87 4.36 -22.87
CA ASP A 300 15.38 3.16 -23.58
C ASP A 300 14.31 2.40 -22.79
N SER A 301 14.39 2.44 -21.45
CA SER A 301 13.36 1.82 -20.60
C SER A 301 12.12 2.70 -20.47
N ALA A 302 12.32 4.01 -20.46
CA ALA A 302 11.29 5.01 -20.33
C ALA A 302 10.42 5.11 -21.58
N ILE A 303 11.02 5.08 -22.77
CA ILE A 303 10.32 5.20 -24.05
C ILE A 303 9.40 4.01 -24.30
N ALA A 304 9.79 2.82 -23.84
CA ALA A 304 8.92 1.63 -23.90
C ALA A 304 7.64 1.82 -23.05
N SER A 305 7.78 2.38 -21.84
CA SER A 305 6.64 2.70 -20.97
C SER A 305 5.73 3.76 -21.59
N LEU A 306 6.32 4.79 -22.20
CA LEU A 306 5.57 5.83 -22.92
C LEU A 306 4.78 5.24 -24.07
N SER A 307 5.41 4.35 -24.90
CA SER A 307 4.79 3.68 -26.03
C SER A 307 3.54 2.89 -25.61
N VAL A 308 3.61 2.16 -24.51
CA VAL A 308 2.47 1.39 -23.98
C VAL A 308 1.29 2.29 -23.64
N ILE A 309 1.52 3.42 -22.97
CA ILE A 309 0.44 4.33 -22.55
C ILE A 309 -0.14 5.11 -23.74
N LEU A 310 0.71 5.53 -24.69
CA LEU A 310 0.27 6.19 -25.90
C LEU A 310 -0.46 5.23 -26.85
N GLY A 311 -0.21 3.92 -26.72
CA GLY A 311 -0.73 2.90 -27.63
C GLY A 311 -0.11 2.94 -29.03
N THR A 312 1.09 3.49 -29.15
CA THR A 312 1.89 3.57 -30.38
C THR A 312 3.37 3.49 -30.06
N ASP A 313 4.16 2.97 -30.98
CA ASP A 313 5.61 2.93 -30.81
C ASP A 313 6.20 4.35 -30.88
N ALA A 314 6.69 4.82 -29.76
CA ALA A 314 7.32 6.14 -29.63
C ALA A 314 8.85 6.11 -29.83
N SER A 315 9.44 4.94 -30.09
CA SER A 315 10.91 4.79 -30.25
C SER A 315 11.49 5.59 -31.41
N GLY A 316 10.67 5.86 -32.43
CA GLY A 316 11.05 6.66 -33.60
C GLY A 316 10.80 8.16 -33.46
N PHE A 317 10.29 8.65 -32.35
CA PHE A 317 10.06 10.09 -32.14
C PHE A 317 11.37 10.79 -31.82
N ASP A 318 11.47 12.08 -32.23
CA ASP A 318 12.63 12.91 -31.85
C ASP A 318 12.67 13.09 -30.32
N PRO A 319 13.68 12.54 -29.64
CA PRO A 319 13.74 12.59 -28.17
C PRO A 319 13.82 14.01 -27.62
N ASP A 320 14.40 14.92 -28.34
CA ASP A 320 14.64 16.30 -27.91
C ASP A 320 13.60 17.28 -28.50
N GLY A 321 12.69 16.78 -29.34
CA GLY A 321 11.54 17.50 -29.89
C GLY A 321 10.30 17.42 -28.99
N PRO A 322 9.24 18.17 -29.31
CA PRO A 322 7.94 18.08 -28.66
C PRO A 322 7.26 16.77 -29.00
N LEU A 323 6.27 16.37 -28.19
CA LEU A 323 5.44 15.22 -28.49
C LEU A 323 4.69 15.46 -29.83
N PRO A 324 4.87 14.59 -30.85
CA PRO A 324 4.14 14.72 -32.12
C PRO A 324 2.66 14.44 -31.94
N GLU A 325 1.86 14.74 -32.98
CA GLU A 325 0.45 14.34 -32.99
C GLU A 325 0.32 12.81 -32.93
N ILE A 326 -0.44 12.34 -31.96
CA ILE A 326 -0.59 10.89 -31.69
C ILE A 326 -1.86 10.38 -32.38
N PRO A 327 -1.76 9.39 -33.28
CA PRO A 327 -2.91 8.84 -33.97
C PRO A 327 -3.88 8.18 -32.98
N GLU A 328 -5.14 8.03 -33.37
CA GLU A 328 -6.11 7.26 -32.61
C GLU A 328 -5.68 5.80 -32.50
N THR A 329 -5.73 5.27 -31.28
CA THR A 329 -5.34 3.88 -30.95
C THR A 329 -6.39 3.23 -30.06
N ASN A 330 -6.34 1.90 -29.94
CA ASN A 330 -7.18 1.13 -29.02
C ASN A 330 -6.70 1.19 -27.55
N ALA A 331 -5.63 1.92 -27.26
CA ALA A 331 -5.16 2.11 -25.89
C ALA A 331 -6.08 3.04 -25.09
N SER A 332 -5.81 3.17 -23.81
CA SER A 332 -6.60 4.02 -22.90
C SER A 332 -6.65 5.47 -23.38
N LYS A 333 -7.80 5.89 -23.93
CA LYS A 333 -8.02 7.26 -24.42
C LYS A 333 -7.72 8.30 -23.32
N SER A 334 -8.16 8.05 -22.08
CA SER A 334 -7.92 8.94 -20.95
C SER A 334 -6.44 8.97 -20.52
N GLY A 335 -5.73 7.85 -20.58
CA GLY A 335 -4.29 7.77 -20.31
C GLY A 335 -3.50 8.59 -21.32
N ARG A 336 -3.76 8.38 -22.61
CA ARG A 336 -3.14 9.13 -23.72
C ARG A 336 -3.38 10.63 -23.57
N GLN A 337 -4.65 11.06 -23.37
CA GLN A 337 -4.99 12.48 -23.27
C GLN A 337 -4.25 13.15 -22.12
N ARG A 338 -4.18 12.49 -20.94
CA ARG A 338 -3.42 13.03 -19.81
C ARG A 338 -1.94 13.27 -20.14
N LEU A 339 -1.31 12.39 -20.95
CA LEU A 339 0.09 12.59 -21.35
C LEU A 339 0.26 13.72 -22.34
N VAL A 340 -0.66 13.86 -23.32
CA VAL A 340 -0.68 14.99 -24.26
C VAL A 340 -0.84 16.33 -23.51
N ASP A 341 -1.79 16.38 -22.58
CA ASP A 341 -2.02 17.56 -21.75
C ASP A 341 -0.81 17.90 -20.87
N LEU A 342 -0.19 16.87 -20.26
CA LEU A 342 1.02 17.02 -19.46
C LEU A 342 2.20 17.57 -20.29
N ALA A 343 2.44 16.98 -21.46
CA ALA A 343 3.51 17.40 -22.35
C ALA A 343 3.34 18.85 -22.80
N SER A 344 2.12 19.23 -23.18
CA SER A 344 1.78 20.59 -23.62
C SER A 344 1.88 21.63 -22.50
N ARG A 345 1.31 21.32 -21.33
CA ARG A 345 1.29 22.21 -20.17
C ARG A 345 2.71 22.51 -19.65
N ASP A 346 3.51 21.45 -19.49
CA ASP A 346 4.87 21.54 -18.91
C ASP A 346 5.95 21.75 -19.99
N LYS A 347 5.57 21.85 -21.29
CA LYS A 347 6.47 21.99 -22.44
C LYS A 347 7.58 20.94 -22.47
N LEU A 348 7.22 19.68 -22.22
CA LEU A 348 8.18 18.59 -22.14
C LEU A 348 8.59 18.10 -23.52
N THR A 349 9.89 17.78 -23.68
CA THR A 349 10.34 16.99 -24.84
C THR A 349 9.87 15.53 -24.70
N VAL A 350 9.92 14.76 -25.78
CA VAL A 350 9.60 13.31 -25.76
C VAL A 350 10.46 12.59 -24.72
N ARG A 351 11.73 12.91 -24.62
CA ARG A 351 12.66 12.38 -23.61
C ARG A 351 12.17 12.67 -22.20
N GLN A 352 11.86 13.92 -21.90
CA GLN A 352 11.42 14.34 -20.58
C GLN A 352 10.06 13.69 -20.21
N LEU A 353 9.13 13.62 -21.16
CA LEU A 353 7.85 12.95 -20.95
C LEU A 353 8.02 11.46 -20.68
N ALA A 354 8.84 10.77 -21.50
CA ALA A 354 9.15 9.36 -21.31
C ALA A 354 9.79 9.10 -19.93
N GLN A 355 10.78 9.88 -19.55
CA GLN A 355 11.47 9.77 -18.27
C GLN A 355 10.52 10.05 -17.07
N ARG A 356 9.62 11.05 -17.22
CA ARG A 356 8.60 11.34 -16.23
C ARG A 356 7.68 10.15 -15.99
N VAL A 357 7.19 9.55 -17.07
CA VAL A 357 6.30 8.38 -17.03
C VAL A 357 7.02 7.13 -16.56
N GLY A 358 8.21 6.88 -17.07
CA GLY A 358 9.05 5.74 -16.68
C GLY A 358 9.57 5.82 -15.23
N GLY A 359 9.62 7.03 -14.66
CA GLY A 359 9.94 7.26 -13.26
C GLY A 359 8.74 7.03 -12.35
N TYR A 360 7.77 7.91 -12.43
CA TYR A 360 6.48 7.80 -11.73
C TYR A 360 5.44 8.72 -12.37
N GLY A 361 4.38 8.14 -12.93
CA GLY A 361 3.31 8.84 -13.65
C GLY A 361 1.97 8.97 -12.90
N GLY A 362 1.89 8.56 -11.63
CA GLY A 362 0.68 8.66 -10.79
C GLY A 362 0.49 10.03 -10.13
N LEU A 363 -0.39 10.09 -9.13
CA LEU A 363 -0.63 11.30 -8.33
C LEU A 363 0.68 11.80 -7.71
N ALA A 364 1.02 13.05 -7.94
CA ALA A 364 2.22 13.66 -7.39
C ALA A 364 1.93 15.07 -6.84
N PHE A 365 2.42 15.33 -5.63
CA PHE A 365 2.47 16.65 -5.03
C PHE A 365 3.90 17.17 -5.10
N VAL A 366 4.13 18.23 -5.86
CA VAL A 366 5.44 18.84 -6.07
C VAL A 366 5.38 20.30 -5.70
N GLY A 367 6.08 20.71 -4.65
CA GLY A 367 6.00 22.09 -4.18
C GLY A 367 6.58 22.31 -2.80
N THR A 368 6.18 23.44 -2.20
CA THR A 368 6.54 23.76 -0.81
C THR A 368 5.66 22.96 0.18
N ALA A 369 6.09 22.85 1.42
CA ALA A 369 5.31 22.22 2.48
C ALA A 369 3.87 22.78 2.56
N LYS A 370 3.73 24.11 2.44
CA LYS A 370 2.43 24.77 2.45
C LYS A 370 1.56 24.34 1.26
N SER A 371 2.08 24.38 0.03
CA SER A 371 1.31 24.04 -1.17
C SER A 371 0.95 22.55 -1.25
N ILE A 372 1.79 21.68 -0.69
CA ILE A 372 1.51 20.25 -0.54
C ILE A 372 0.37 20.05 0.46
N ALA A 373 0.46 20.71 1.62
CA ALA A 373 -0.59 20.64 2.63
C ALA A 373 -1.92 21.20 2.13
N ASP A 374 -1.92 22.29 1.32
CA ASP A 374 -3.13 22.84 0.66
C ASP A 374 -3.81 21.75 -0.20
N GLN A 375 -3.05 21.03 -1.03
CA GLN A 375 -3.57 19.97 -1.89
C GLN A 375 -4.08 18.76 -1.08
N MET A 376 -3.35 18.34 -0.04
CA MET A 376 -3.77 17.22 0.81
C MET A 376 -5.05 17.54 1.58
N GLU A 377 -5.19 18.77 2.07
CA GLU A 377 -6.40 19.28 2.73
C GLU A 377 -7.60 19.31 1.78
N ASP A 378 -7.41 19.79 0.54
CA ASP A 378 -8.46 19.81 -0.48
C ASP A 378 -8.99 18.39 -0.77
N TRP A 379 -8.11 17.41 -0.94
CA TRP A 379 -8.50 16.00 -1.09
C TRP A 379 -9.32 15.48 0.10
N LEU A 380 -8.92 15.82 1.32
CA LEU A 380 -9.63 15.39 2.53
C LEU A 380 -11.01 16.02 2.63
N VAL A 381 -11.10 17.34 2.45
CA VAL A 381 -12.35 18.12 2.61
C VAL A 381 -13.35 17.78 1.50
N SER A 382 -12.85 17.63 0.27
CA SER A 382 -13.68 17.32 -0.91
C SER A 382 -14.05 15.83 -1.03
N ARG A 383 -13.69 14.99 -0.05
CA ARG A 383 -13.93 13.53 -0.09
C ARG A 383 -13.31 12.84 -1.31
N GLY A 384 -12.11 13.27 -1.68
CA GLY A 384 -11.26 12.56 -2.63
C GLY A 384 -10.53 11.39 -1.98
N SER A 385 -10.27 11.51 -0.65
CA SER A 385 -9.61 10.47 0.15
C SER A 385 -9.86 10.66 1.65
N ASP A 386 -9.47 9.66 2.45
CA ASP A 386 -9.36 9.75 3.91
C ASP A 386 -7.91 10.04 4.36
N GLY A 387 -6.99 10.10 3.43
CA GLY A 387 -5.57 10.30 3.65
C GLY A 387 -4.77 9.83 2.46
N PHE A 388 -3.51 9.44 2.65
CA PHE A 388 -2.63 9.06 1.56
C PHE A 388 -1.67 7.94 1.97
N ASN A 389 -1.30 7.12 0.99
CA ASN A 389 -0.15 6.24 1.09
C ASN A 389 1.04 6.97 0.45
N ILE A 390 1.88 7.59 1.29
CA ILE A 390 2.95 8.48 0.84
C ILE A 390 4.07 7.67 0.18
N MET A 391 4.48 8.11 -0.99
CA MET A 391 5.59 7.58 -1.77
C MET A 391 6.71 8.60 -1.83
N PHE A 392 7.85 8.25 -1.24
CA PHE A 392 8.99 9.15 -1.19
C PHE A 392 9.80 9.12 -2.48
N PRO A 393 10.24 10.27 -3.01
CA PRO A 393 10.88 10.37 -4.32
C PRO A 393 12.27 9.72 -4.34
N TYR A 394 12.99 9.85 -3.25
CA TYR A 394 14.31 9.27 -2.98
C TYR A 394 14.50 9.20 -1.46
N LEU A 395 15.34 8.29 -1.01
CA LEU A 395 15.55 8.01 0.41
C LEU A 395 17.04 8.16 0.77
N PRO A 396 17.37 8.69 1.97
CA PRO A 396 16.47 9.06 3.05
C PRO A 396 15.88 10.48 2.94
N GLN A 397 16.50 11.40 2.22
CA GLN A 397 16.22 12.84 2.27
C GLN A 397 14.77 13.21 1.91
N GLY A 398 14.15 12.53 0.92
CA GLY A 398 12.76 12.82 0.56
C GLY A 398 11.76 12.50 1.68
N LEU A 399 12.05 11.47 2.50
CA LEU A 399 11.29 11.16 3.71
C LEU A 399 11.54 12.21 4.81
N ASP A 400 12.81 12.57 5.03
CA ASP A 400 13.18 13.58 6.02
C ASP A 400 12.50 14.92 5.70
N ASP A 401 12.54 15.38 4.44
CA ASP A 401 11.88 16.61 3.99
C ASP A 401 10.36 16.59 4.25
N PHE A 402 9.71 15.46 4.00
CA PHE A 402 8.26 15.32 4.26
C PHE A 402 7.96 15.39 5.76
N VAL A 403 8.67 14.62 6.56
CA VAL A 403 8.44 14.54 8.02
C VAL A 403 8.77 15.87 8.69
N ASP A 404 9.86 16.53 8.30
CA ASP A 404 10.33 17.72 8.99
C ASP A 404 9.65 19.02 8.52
N LYS A 405 9.07 19.03 7.30
CA LYS A 405 8.46 20.23 6.72
C LYS A 405 6.96 20.12 6.52
N VAL A 406 6.45 19.00 5.95
CA VAL A 406 5.02 18.85 5.62
C VAL A 406 4.20 18.44 6.84
N ILE A 407 4.66 17.49 7.64
CA ILE A 407 3.93 17.04 8.84
C ILE A 407 3.64 18.21 9.81
N PRO A 408 4.60 19.08 10.16
CA PRO A 408 4.30 20.23 11.04
C PRO A 408 3.23 21.17 10.46
N GLU A 409 3.20 21.37 9.14
CA GLU A 409 2.18 22.20 8.49
C GLU A 409 0.78 21.54 8.57
N LEU A 410 0.67 20.22 8.35
CA LEU A 410 -0.60 19.49 8.51
C LEU A 410 -1.10 19.50 9.96
N GLN A 411 -0.17 19.37 10.93
CA GLN A 411 -0.47 19.44 12.36
C GLN A 411 -0.92 20.84 12.80
N LYS A 412 -0.29 21.89 12.26
CA LYS A 412 -0.67 23.29 12.50
C LYS A 412 -2.11 23.56 12.04
N ARG A 413 -2.54 22.97 10.93
CA ARG A 413 -3.92 23.09 10.41
C ARG A 413 -4.94 22.25 11.18
N GLY A 414 -4.49 21.36 12.07
CA GLY A 414 -5.36 20.45 12.83
C GLY A 414 -5.91 19.27 11.99
N ILE A 415 -5.42 19.08 10.76
CA ILE A 415 -5.85 18.00 9.87
C ILE A 415 -4.99 16.73 9.97
N PHE A 416 -3.99 16.73 10.82
CA PHE A 416 -3.20 15.55 11.14
C PHE A 416 -2.87 15.52 12.64
N ARG A 417 -2.71 14.30 13.18
CA ARG A 417 -2.44 14.08 14.61
C ARG A 417 -1.10 14.67 15.05
N ARG A 418 -1.03 15.11 16.30
CA ARG A 418 0.22 15.51 16.96
C ARG A 418 0.82 14.37 17.76
N GLU A 419 -0.02 13.50 18.31
CA GLU A 419 0.37 12.32 19.08
C GLU A 419 -0.47 11.11 18.66
N TYR A 420 0.03 9.91 18.90
CA TYR A 420 -0.79 8.71 18.80
C TYR A 420 -1.80 8.66 19.94
N GLU A 421 -3.08 8.50 19.59
CA GLU A 421 -4.17 8.42 20.57
C GLU A 421 -4.48 6.97 20.94
N GLY A 422 -4.28 6.04 20.01
CA GLY A 422 -4.48 4.62 20.17
C GLY A 422 -3.19 3.84 20.38
N LYS A 423 -3.32 2.64 20.95
CA LYS A 423 -2.21 1.69 21.13
C LYS A 423 -2.08 0.73 19.94
N THR A 424 -3.17 0.48 19.21
CA THR A 424 -3.23 -0.45 18.09
C THR A 424 -3.35 0.30 16.76
N LEU A 425 -3.00 -0.36 15.65
CA LEU A 425 -3.22 0.19 14.32
C LEU A 425 -4.70 0.49 14.07
N ARG A 426 -5.58 -0.40 14.54
CA ARG A 426 -7.02 -0.28 14.43
C ARG A 426 -7.55 0.98 15.11
N GLU A 427 -7.15 1.20 16.37
CA GLU A 427 -7.52 2.42 17.12
C GLU A 427 -7.01 3.69 16.42
N ASN A 428 -5.77 3.68 15.94
CA ASN A 428 -5.17 4.81 15.22
C ASN A 428 -5.88 5.10 13.89
N PHE A 429 -6.46 4.10 13.23
CA PHE A 429 -7.31 4.30 12.07
C PHE A 429 -8.76 4.70 12.42
N GLY A 430 -9.13 4.65 13.70
CA GLY A 430 -10.52 4.90 14.15
C GLY A 430 -11.47 3.79 13.72
N LEU A 431 -11.00 2.55 13.77
CA LEU A 431 -11.77 1.35 13.40
C LEU A 431 -12.22 0.62 14.66
N PRO A 432 -13.44 0.04 14.68
CA PRO A 432 -13.89 -0.75 15.81
C PRO A 432 -13.11 -2.07 15.89
N ARG A 433 -12.93 -2.58 17.11
CA ARG A 433 -12.41 -3.92 17.30
C ARG A 433 -13.45 -4.95 16.85
N PRO A 434 -13.13 -5.90 15.95
CA PRO A 434 -14.06 -6.93 15.51
C PRO A 434 -14.56 -7.79 16.69
N LYS A 435 -15.85 -8.10 16.72
CA LYS A 435 -16.38 -9.10 17.65
C LYS A 435 -15.87 -10.48 17.27
N ASN A 436 -15.70 -11.34 18.28
CA ASN A 436 -15.45 -12.75 18.03
C ASN A 436 -16.71 -13.39 17.40
N ARG A 437 -16.55 -14.22 16.36
CA ARG A 437 -17.67 -14.84 15.64
C ARG A 437 -18.34 -15.94 16.43
N PHE A 438 -17.61 -16.59 17.34
CA PHE A 438 -18.02 -17.81 18.00
C PHE A 438 -18.28 -17.62 19.49
N PHE A 439 -17.83 -16.52 20.06
CA PHE A 439 -17.99 -16.23 21.47
C PHE A 439 -18.52 -14.81 21.67
N GLU A 440 -19.53 -14.69 22.55
CA GLU A 440 -19.93 -13.37 23.04
C GLU A 440 -18.87 -12.83 23.99
N ASN A 441 -18.50 -11.57 23.80
CA ASN A 441 -17.54 -10.85 24.65
C ASN A 441 -18.27 -10.19 25.82
#